data_c42efc93ce1684d2d7781589f628e3c1
#
_entry.id   c42efc93ce1684d2d7781589f628e3c1
#
_cell.length_a   1.000
_cell.length_b   1.000
_cell.length_c   1.000
_cell.angle_alpha   90.00
_cell.angle_beta   90.00
_cell.angle_gamma   90.00
#
_symmetry.space_group_name_H-M   'P 1'
#
loop_
_entity.id
_entity.type
_entity.pdbx_description
1 polymer ?
#
loop_
_entity_poly.entity_id
_entity_poly.type
_entity_poly.pdbx_seq_one_letter_code
_entity_poly.pdbx_strand_id
1 'polypeptide(L)'
;MTSRAIDLDQAKLDPASVFRTPEDVLGAEDLSAEDKRAILIRWEADAEALLRATEEGMPPSDNRSPAELLRAVHEAMLRLERHAA
;
A
#
# COMPACT_ATOMS: atom_id res chain seq x y z
N MET A 1 -7.43 -12.66 21.53
CA MET A 1 -7.23 -12.50 21.19
C MET A 1 -6.77 -12.38 20.32
N THR A 2 -6.46 -12.29 20.02
CA THR A 2 -6.00 -12.28 19.34
C THR A 2 -5.78 -11.66 18.51
N SER A 3 -5.81 -11.18 18.34
CA SER A 3 -5.86 -10.45 17.59
C SER A 3 -4.95 -9.92 16.95
N ARG A 4 -4.24 -10.36 16.47
CA ARG A 4 -3.44 -9.84 15.68
C ARG A 4 -3.97 -9.81 14.44
N ALA A 5 -5.10 -10.12 14.15
CA ALA A 5 -5.66 -10.04 12.82
C ALA A 5 -5.62 -8.61 12.34
N ILE A 6 -5.18 -8.42 11.12
CA ILE A 6 -5.18 -7.11 10.51
C ILE A 6 -6.61 -6.70 10.24
N ASP A 7 -6.93 -5.43 10.52
CA ASP A 7 -8.24 -4.90 10.20
C ASP A 7 -8.32 -4.69 8.70
N LEU A 8 -8.90 -5.65 8.02
CA LEU A 8 -8.94 -5.63 6.57
C LEU A 8 -9.69 -4.45 6.02
N ASP A 9 -10.81 -4.08 6.67
CA ASP A 9 -11.57 -2.93 6.21
C ASP A 9 -10.74 -1.65 6.30
N GLN A 10 -10.01 -1.50 7.41
CA GLN A 10 -9.17 -0.33 7.59
C GLN A 10 -8.04 -0.33 6.57
N ALA A 11 -7.46 -1.49 6.30
CA ALA A 11 -6.37 -1.58 5.34
C ALA A 11 -6.83 -1.22 3.94
N LYS A 12 -8.04 -1.57 3.58
CA LYS A 12 -8.56 -1.25 2.27
C LYS A 12 -8.92 0.22 2.13
N LEU A 13 -9.23 0.87 3.25
CA LEU A 13 -9.55 2.28 3.22
C LEU A 13 -8.31 3.16 3.33
N ASP A 14 -7.37 2.73 4.15
CA ASP A 14 -6.20 3.54 4.44
C ASP A 14 -5.00 2.62 4.68
N PRO A 15 -4.40 2.11 3.61
CA PRO A 15 -3.31 1.15 3.77
C PRO A 15 -2.16 1.68 4.61
N ALA A 16 -1.85 2.96 4.49
CA ALA A 16 -0.70 3.52 5.19
C ALA A 16 -0.89 3.54 6.69
N SER A 17 -2.13 3.46 7.17
CA SER A 17 -2.37 3.43 8.61
C SER A 17 -2.15 2.03 9.18
N VAL A 18 -2.14 1.01 8.33
CA VAL A 18 -2.01 -0.37 8.78
C VAL A 18 -0.62 -0.92 8.46
N PHE A 19 -0.08 -0.57 7.31
CA PHE A 19 1.21 -1.07 6.86
C PHE A 19 2.19 0.08 6.73
N ARG A 20 3.46 -0.20 7.04
CA ARG A 20 4.49 0.78 6.90
C ARG A 20 4.93 0.94 5.47
N THR A 21 5.07 -0.16 4.75
CA THR A 21 5.54 -0.16 3.38
C THR A 21 4.66 -1.10 2.57
N PRO A 22 4.62 -0.91 1.24
CA PRO A 22 3.88 -1.84 0.38
C PRO A 22 4.39 -3.28 0.49
N GLU A 23 5.69 -3.46 0.75
CA GLU A 23 6.22 -4.81 0.92
C GLU A 23 5.60 -5.51 2.12
N ASP A 24 5.22 -4.76 3.14
CA ASP A 24 4.60 -5.35 4.32
C ASP A 24 3.28 -6.03 3.97
N VAL A 25 2.59 -5.52 2.95
CA VAL A 25 1.36 -6.15 2.49
C VAL A 25 1.64 -7.55 1.97
N LEU A 26 2.74 -7.68 1.22
CA LEU A 26 3.11 -8.98 0.67
C LEU A 26 3.40 -10.00 1.75
N GLY A 27 3.98 -9.55 2.85
CA GLY A 27 4.34 -10.45 3.94
C GLY A 27 3.20 -10.75 4.90
N ALA A 28 2.04 -10.17 4.69
CA ALA A 28 0.92 -10.37 5.62
C ALA A 28 0.23 -11.70 5.31
N GLU A 29 0.54 -12.69 6.10
CA GLU A 29 0.04 -14.04 5.84
C GLU A 29 -1.45 -14.19 6.09
N ASP A 30 -2.02 -13.26 6.83
CA ASP A 30 -3.45 -13.30 7.11
C ASP A 30 -4.30 -12.88 5.94
N LEU A 31 -3.70 -12.36 4.88
CA LEU A 31 -4.44 -11.81 3.75
C LEU A 31 -4.33 -12.72 2.54
N SER A 32 -5.45 -12.85 1.83
CA SER A 32 -5.44 -13.56 0.56
C SER A 32 -4.78 -12.70 -0.51
N ALA A 33 -4.45 -13.32 -1.65
CA ALA A 33 -3.87 -12.56 -2.75
C ALA A 33 -4.82 -11.48 -3.23
N GLU A 34 -6.12 -11.76 -3.25
CA GLU A 34 -7.09 -10.76 -3.65
C GLU A 34 -7.12 -9.59 -2.70
N ASP A 35 -7.04 -9.88 -1.39
CA ASP A 35 -7.04 -8.81 -0.40
C ASP A 35 -5.79 -7.95 -0.54
N LYS A 36 -4.64 -8.59 -0.74
CA LYS A 36 -3.41 -7.85 -0.92
C LYS A 36 -3.48 -6.96 -2.16
N ARG A 37 -4.04 -7.47 -3.23
CA ARG A 37 -4.19 -6.69 -4.44
C ARG A 37 -5.09 -5.48 -4.22
N ALA A 38 -6.21 -5.67 -3.55
CA ALA A 38 -7.14 -4.57 -3.30
C ALA A 38 -6.47 -3.48 -2.48
N ILE A 39 -5.70 -3.87 -1.48
CA ILE A 39 -4.99 -2.92 -0.64
C ILE A 39 -3.95 -2.15 -1.45
N LEU A 40 -3.22 -2.86 -2.29
CA LEU A 40 -2.18 -2.20 -3.09
C LEU A 40 -2.79 -1.27 -4.14
N ILE A 41 -3.93 -1.64 -4.71
CA ILE A 41 -4.60 -0.78 -5.68
C ILE A 41 -5.03 0.52 -5.00
N ARG A 42 -5.57 0.41 -3.79
CA ARG A 42 -5.94 1.61 -3.05
C ARG A 42 -4.72 2.45 -2.73
N TRP A 43 -3.64 1.80 -2.33
CA TRP A 43 -2.41 2.53 -2.01
C TRP A 43 -1.88 3.24 -3.24
N GLU A 44 -1.99 2.60 -4.40
CA GLU A 44 -1.56 3.24 -5.64
C GLU A 44 -2.34 4.52 -5.87
N ALA A 45 -3.65 4.48 -5.70
CA ALA A 45 -4.47 5.67 -5.89
C ALA A 45 -4.10 6.77 -4.90
N ASP A 46 -3.83 6.38 -3.66
CA ASP A 46 -3.43 7.34 -2.64
C ASP A 46 -2.08 7.97 -2.99
N ALA A 47 -1.15 7.16 -3.47
CA ALA A 47 0.17 7.67 -3.83
C ALA A 47 0.09 8.62 -5.01
N GLU A 48 -0.77 8.32 -5.97
CA GLU A 48 -0.95 9.20 -7.11
C GLU A 48 -1.55 10.54 -6.69
N ALA A 49 -2.48 10.50 -5.75
CA ALA A 49 -3.08 11.72 -5.23
C ALA A 49 -2.03 12.56 -4.50
N LEU A 50 -1.16 11.90 -3.73
CA LEU A 50 -0.10 12.61 -3.05
C LEU A 50 0.89 13.22 -4.04
N LEU A 51 1.18 12.50 -5.11
CA LEU A 51 2.09 13.01 -6.11
C LEU A 51 1.54 14.27 -6.76
N ARG A 52 0.24 14.28 -7.05
CA ARG A 52 -0.39 15.46 -7.61
C ARG A 52 -0.35 16.63 -6.65
N ALA A 53 -0.62 16.37 -5.36
CA ALA A 53 -0.57 17.42 -4.36
C ALA A 53 0.82 17.99 -4.24
N THR A 54 1.84 17.13 -4.33
CA THR A 54 3.22 17.61 -4.27
C THR A 54 3.54 18.51 -5.44
N GLU A 55 3.03 18.19 -6.61
CA GLU A 55 3.26 19.03 -7.78
C GLU A 55 2.64 20.40 -7.62
N GLU A 56 1.62 20.49 -6.79
CA GLU A 56 1.00 21.78 -6.51
C GLU A 56 1.72 22.55 -5.43
N GLY A 57 2.86 22.05 -4.98
CA GLY A 57 3.68 22.77 -4.04
C GLY A 57 3.57 22.31 -2.60
N MET A 58 2.82 21.27 -2.33
CA MET A 58 2.69 20.76 -0.96
C MET A 58 3.77 19.73 -0.69
N PRO A 59 4.62 19.98 0.30
CA PRO A 59 5.67 19.02 0.60
C PRO A 59 5.09 17.74 1.20
N PRO A 60 5.74 16.59 0.96
CA PRO A 60 5.31 15.35 1.59
C PRO A 60 5.55 15.41 3.09
N SER A 61 4.71 14.73 3.83
CA SER A 61 4.79 14.79 5.28
C SER A 61 5.67 13.69 5.86
N ASP A 62 6.11 12.73 5.06
CA ASP A 62 6.98 11.67 5.59
C ASP A 62 8.27 11.62 4.77
N ASN A 63 9.12 10.67 5.13
CA ASN A 63 10.45 10.59 4.55
C ASN A 63 10.48 10.09 3.12
N ARG A 64 9.43 9.43 2.70
CA ARG A 64 9.41 8.86 1.36
C ARG A 64 8.65 9.77 0.43
N SER A 65 9.22 10.05 -0.73
CA SER A 65 8.51 10.87 -1.70
C SER A 65 7.33 10.08 -2.28
N PRO A 66 6.30 10.78 -2.73
CA PRO A 66 5.17 10.10 -3.35
C PRO A 66 5.57 9.26 -4.56
N ALA A 67 6.56 9.72 -5.34
CA ALA A 67 7.01 8.94 -6.49
C ALA A 67 7.65 7.64 -6.06
N GLU A 68 8.45 7.68 -4.99
CA GLU A 68 9.07 6.46 -4.47
C GLU A 68 8.02 5.50 -3.93
N LEU A 69 7.03 6.04 -3.26
CA LEU A 69 5.96 5.21 -2.73
C LEU A 69 5.20 4.54 -3.86
N LEU A 70 4.89 5.29 -4.90
CA LEU A 70 4.17 4.74 -6.05
C LEU A 70 4.96 3.62 -6.70
N ARG A 71 6.27 3.82 -6.84
CA ARG A 71 7.12 2.77 -7.41
C ARG A 71 7.11 1.52 -6.53
N ALA A 72 7.18 1.70 -5.22
CA ALA A 72 7.16 0.56 -4.31
C ALA A 72 5.85 -0.21 -4.40
N VAL A 73 4.74 0.51 -4.55
CA VAL A 73 3.44 -0.14 -4.71
C VAL A 73 3.41 -0.95 -5.99
N HIS A 74 3.92 -0.37 -7.09
CA HIS A 74 3.92 -1.08 -8.37
C HIS A 74 4.78 -2.33 -8.31
N GLU A 75 5.93 -2.23 -7.66
CA GLU A 75 6.79 -3.41 -7.53
C GLU A 75 6.14 -4.48 -6.69
N ALA A 76 5.44 -4.06 -5.63
CA ALA A 76 4.75 -5.04 -4.79
C ALA A 76 3.65 -5.74 -5.57
N MET A 77 2.94 -4.99 -6.41
CA MET A 77 1.90 -5.60 -7.24
C MET A 77 2.48 -6.61 -8.21
N LEU A 78 3.62 -6.28 -8.82
CA LEU A 78 4.26 -7.21 -9.74
C LEU A 78 4.70 -8.49 -9.02
N ARG A 79 5.25 -8.34 -7.82
CA ARG A 79 5.65 -9.51 -7.05
C ARG A 79 4.44 -10.36 -6.68
N LEU A 80 3.35 -9.71 -6.32
CA LEU A 80 2.15 -10.43 -5.96
C LEU A 80 1.64 -11.24 -7.13
N GLU A 81 1.65 -10.66 -8.33
CA GLU A 81 1.19 -11.40 -9.51
C GLU A 81 2.09 -12.59 -9.80
N ARG A 82 3.37 -12.42 -9.58
CA ARG A 82 4.31 -13.50 -9.83
C ARG A 82 4.07 -14.65 -8.87
N HIS A 83 3.82 -14.33 -7.60
CA HIS A 83 3.59 -15.36 -6.61
C HIS A 83 2.23 -16.00 -6.73
N ALA A 84 1.27 -15.27 -7.28
CA ALA A 84 -0.08 -15.80 -7.42
C ALA A 84 -0.22 -16.71 -8.63
N ALA A 85 0.68 -16.60 -9.58
CA ALA A 85 0.58 -17.36 -10.83
C ALA A 85 0.88 -18.85 -10.67
#